data_a631ac5ec39deead02378ddba2f3c005
#
_entry.id   a631ac5ec39deead02378ddba2f3c005
#
_cell.length_a   1.000
_cell.length_b   1.000
_cell.length_c   1.000
_cell.angle_alpha   90.00
_cell.angle_beta   90.00
_cell.angle_gamma   90.00
#
_symmetry.space_group_name_H-M   'P 1'
#
loop_
_entity.id
_entity.type
_entity.pdbx_description
1 polymer ?
#
loop_
_entity_poly.entity_id
_entity_poly.type
_entity_poly.pdbx_seq_one_letter_code
_entity_poly.pdbx_strand_id
1 'polypeptide(L)'
;MNALAPFPFHVKLRDHFKQRERTWKWFSEQKVKDEQSQAHRTALLKNTYRLDPVTHAKPYELAARAVKALNIDAEVTLYQEQNTSELNAGISIIGREAHVVLSGRLLELLTENELLALLGHELAHYLFYTVDGGDHEITTRIAYAIANDERTEDMHVETPRLYSLYMELFCDRGAMQVSQDKESVLSCLIKMHTGLAQVNTESYLKQAEEVVSTANTGSEGPTHPENYVRCLALHHWSSGEADAQDRVERLVRGPLDVNNLDLFRQKELQLLTNDLLLLAVKPQWIWSTAVAALCKSYFPDIQRTTKVFADEKMRDTIKETSEGTRNYLCYVLLDVARCDSEQEEVPMGHVLEIVELLGLNSEFETILRKELKLGARELKQLKERAMAGLAKMKDVSTESLQAE
;
A
#
# COMPACT_ATOMS: atom_id res chain seq x y z
N MET A 1 -19.98 8.45 -17.50
CA MET A 1 -18.84 7.98 -16.68
C MET A 1 -19.06 8.43 -15.25
N ASN A 2 -18.80 7.59 -14.27
CA ASN A 2 -18.84 8.01 -12.87
C ASN A 2 -17.76 9.08 -12.64
N ALA A 3 -18.05 10.04 -11.77
CA ALA A 3 -17.06 11.05 -11.39
C ALA A 3 -15.79 10.39 -10.86
N LEU A 4 -14.62 10.94 -11.19
CA LEU A 4 -13.33 10.48 -10.69
C LEU A 4 -13.28 10.66 -9.17
N ALA A 5 -13.20 9.57 -8.43
CA ALA A 5 -13.21 9.57 -6.96
C ALA A 5 -11.85 9.11 -6.39
N PRO A 6 -11.41 9.70 -5.28
CA PRO A 6 -10.23 9.23 -4.54
C PRO A 6 -10.35 7.75 -4.17
N PHE A 7 -9.21 7.07 -4.06
CA PHE A 7 -9.17 5.66 -3.65
C PHE A 7 -9.65 5.45 -2.22
N PRO A 8 -10.14 4.24 -1.87
CA PRO A 8 -10.53 3.93 -0.48
C PRO A 8 -9.44 4.23 0.54
N PHE A 9 -8.17 4.02 0.18
CA PHE A 9 -7.03 4.35 1.05
C PHE A 9 -6.95 5.86 1.37
N HIS A 10 -7.17 6.72 0.36
CA HIS A 10 -7.19 8.17 0.56
C HIS A 10 -8.31 8.61 1.51
N VAL A 11 -9.51 8.06 1.29
CA VAL A 11 -10.69 8.36 2.12
C VAL A 11 -10.45 7.89 3.57
N LYS A 12 -9.93 6.68 3.74
CA LYS A 12 -9.66 6.08 5.05
C LYS A 12 -8.62 6.89 5.84
N LEU A 13 -7.55 7.36 5.18
CA LEU A 13 -6.52 8.18 5.84
C LEU A 13 -7.04 9.58 6.20
N ARG A 14 -7.76 10.23 5.28
CA ARG A 14 -8.44 11.49 5.54
C ARG A 14 -9.35 11.39 6.77
N ASP A 15 -10.19 10.39 6.82
CA ASP A 15 -11.17 10.20 7.90
C ASP A 15 -10.46 9.87 9.23
N HIS A 16 -9.36 9.11 9.19
CA HIS A 16 -8.51 8.87 10.35
C HIS A 16 -7.93 10.15 10.92
N PHE A 17 -7.43 11.07 10.08
CA PHE A 17 -6.89 12.34 10.56
C PHE A 17 -7.98 13.32 11.00
N LYS A 18 -9.16 13.31 10.37
CA LYS A 18 -10.31 14.13 10.82
C LYS A 18 -10.78 13.80 12.24
N GLN A 19 -10.65 12.53 12.66
CA GLN A 19 -10.95 12.14 14.05
C GLN A 19 -10.00 12.79 15.07
N ARG A 20 -8.84 13.28 14.64
CA ARG A 20 -7.89 14.01 15.47
C ARG A 20 -8.15 15.52 15.36
N GLU A 21 -9.27 15.97 15.87
CA GLU A 21 -9.84 17.32 15.69
C GLU A 21 -8.82 18.46 15.86
N ARG A 22 -7.95 18.40 16.87
CA ARG A 22 -6.96 19.47 17.14
C ARG A 22 -5.92 19.56 16.03
N THR A 23 -5.37 18.43 15.58
CA THR A 23 -4.39 18.37 14.50
C THR A 23 -5.03 18.81 13.19
N TRP A 24 -6.20 18.27 12.88
CA TRP A 24 -6.94 18.62 11.67
C TRP A 24 -7.22 20.12 11.59
N LYS A 25 -7.76 20.70 12.68
CA LYS A 25 -8.06 22.13 12.76
C LYS A 25 -6.82 23.00 12.56
N TRP A 26 -5.71 22.64 13.19
CA TRP A 26 -4.45 23.38 13.06
C TRP A 26 -3.96 23.43 11.60
N PHE A 27 -3.95 22.28 10.91
CA PHE A 27 -3.56 22.23 9.50
C PHE A 27 -4.57 22.90 8.57
N SER A 28 -5.87 22.79 8.81
CA SER A 28 -6.91 23.43 7.99
C SER A 28 -6.93 24.97 8.10
N GLU A 29 -6.51 25.52 9.24
CA GLU A 29 -6.43 26.97 9.45
C GLU A 29 -5.13 27.60 8.90
N GLN A 30 -4.12 26.78 8.56
CA GLN A 30 -2.89 27.26 7.95
C GLN A 30 -3.15 27.68 6.48
N LYS A 31 -3.23 28.96 6.24
CA LYS A 31 -3.25 29.53 4.88
C LYS A 31 -1.82 29.66 4.36
N VAL A 32 -1.62 29.31 3.09
CA VAL A 32 -0.39 29.67 2.37
C VAL A 32 -0.28 31.20 2.40
N LYS A 33 0.81 31.73 2.93
CA LYS A 33 1.02 33.18 3.00
C LYS A 33 1.19 33.73 1.59
N ASP A 34 0.61 34.90 1.31
CA ASP A 34 0.74 35.56 0.02
C ASP A 34 2.20 35.73 -0.43
N GLU A 35 3.10 35.96 0.53
CA GLU A 35 4.55 36.03 0.28
C GLU A 35 5.13 34.72 -0.28
N GLN A 36 4.67 33.56 0.20
CA GLN A 36 5.10 32.25 -0.31
C GLN A 36 4.58 32.02 -1.73
N SER A 37 3.33 32.38 -1.99
CA SER A 37 2.74 32.33 -3.33
C SER A 37 3.50 33.21 -4.33
N GLN A 38 3.87 34.43 -3.92
CA GLN A 38 4.64 35.34 -4.76
C GLN A 38 6.07 34.86 -5.00
N ALA A 39 6.72 34.33 -3.96
CA ALA A 39 8.05 33.74 -4.10
C ALA A 39 8.04 32.55 -5.09
N HIS A 40 7.00 31.70 -5.01
CA HIS A 40 6.84 30.57 -5.92
C HIS A 40 6.62 31.00 -7.37
N ARG A 41 5.71 31.96 -7.63
CA ARG A 41 5.51 32.55 -8.98
C ARG A 41 6.83 33.13 -9.53
N THR A 42 7.60 33.81 -8.67
CA THR A 42 8.88 34.39 -9.06
C THR A 42 9.89 33.28 -9.43
N ALA A 43 9.93 32.18 -8.69
CA ALA A 43 10.79 31.05 -8.98
C ALA A 43 10.43 30.39 -10.32
N LEU A 44 9.15 30.18 -10.60
CA LEU A 44 8.67 29.71 -11.90
C LEU A 44 9.18 30.59 -13.04
N LEU A 45 8.98 31.89 -12.95
CA LEU A 45 9.40 32.82 -14.01
C LEU A 45 10.93 32.89 -14.21
N LYS A 46 11.72 32.60 -13.17
CA LYS A 46 13.18 32.58 -13.29
C LYS A 46 13.73 31.31 -13.95
N ASN A 47 13.06 30.17 -13.73
CA ASN A 47 13.58 28.86 -14.10
C ASN A 47 12.88 28.25 -15.33
N THR A 48 11.81 28.86 -15.81
CA THR A 48 11.00 28.36 -16.93
C THR A 48 10.74 29.43 -17.97
N TYR A 49 10.37 28.98 -19.17
CA TYR A 49 9.80 29.83 -20.22
C TYR A 49 8.26 29.66 -20.18
N ARG A 50 7.54 30.75 -19.92
CA ARG A 50 6.08 30.75 -19.98
C ARG A 50 5.63 30.68 -21.42
N LEU A 51 4.91 29.63 -21.80
CA LEU A 51 4.38 29.47 -23.15
C LEU A 51 3.36 30.57 -23.45
N ASP A 52 3.53 31.24 -24.58
CA ASP A 52 2.59 32.25 -25.04
C ASP A 52 1.36 31.59 -25.66
N PRO A 53 0.12 31.93 -25.23
CA PRO A 53 -1.10 31.27 -25.72
C PRO A 53 -1.37 31.45 -27.21
N VAL A 54 -0.81 32.47 -27.85
CA VAL A 54 -0.99 32.71 -29.30
C VAL A 54 -0.03 31.84 -30.08
N THR A 55 1.25 31.84 -29.69
CA THR A 55 2.30 31.07 -30.35
C THR A 55 2.16 29.57 -30.08
N HIS A 56 1.68 29.18 -28.89
CA HIS A 56 1.49 27.81 -28.45
C HIS A 56 0.01 27.49 -28.24
N ALA A 57 -0.84 27.91 -29.20
CA ALA A 57 -2.30 27.76 -29.06
C ALA A 57 -2.75 26.33 -28.79
N LYS A 58 -2.13 25.34 -29.46
CA LYS A 58 -2.52 23.93 -29.36
C LYS A 58 -2.38 23.34 -27.96
N PRO A 59 -1.27 23.45 -27.24
CA PRO A 59 -1.17 23.04 -25.83
C PRO A 59 -2.23 23.67 -24.93
N TYR A 60 -2.58 24.96 -25.13
CA TYR A 60 -3.62 25.60 -24.34
C TYR A 60 -5.03 25.12 -24.68
N GLU A 61 -5.32 24.80 -25.97
CA GLU A 61 -6.57 24.13 -26.35
C GLU A 61 -6.72 22.76 -25.66
N LEU A 62 -5.65 21.98 -25.62
CA LEU A 62 -5.64 20.68 -24.95
C LEU A 62 -5.83 20.84 -23.42
N ALA A 63 -5.16 21.81 -22.81
CA ALA A 63 -5.35 22.12 -21.39
C ALA A 63 -6.81 22.52 -21.07
N ALA A 64 -7.41 23.37 -21.91
CA ALA A 64 -8.82 23.77 -21.75
C ALA A 64 -9.78 22.57 -21.89
N ARG A 65 -9.49 21.60 -22.80
CA ARG A 65 -10.23 20.35 -22.91
C ARG A 65 -10.10 19.51 -21.64
N ALA A 66 -8.91 19.41 -21.07
CA ALA A 66 -8.67 18.67 -19.83
C ALA A 66 -9.41 19.29 -18.64
N VAL A 67 -9.34 20.62 -18.47
CA VAL A 67 -10.10 21.36 -17.44
C VAL A 67 -11.61 21.05 -17.55
N LYS A 68 -12.16 21.10 -18.77
CA LYS A 68 -13.58 20.80 -19.02
C LYS A 68 -13.92 19.34 -18.71
N ALA A 69 -13.08 18.39 -19.13
CA ALA A 69 -13.33 16.97 -18.95
C ALA A 69 -13.25 16.54 -17.47
N LEU A 70 -12.37 17.16 -16.70
CA LEU A 70 -12.25 16.96 -15.25
C LEU A 70 -13.28 17.77 -14.45
N ASN A 71 -13.99 18.67 -15.08
CA ASN A 71 -14.95 19.58 -14.44
C ASN A 71 -14.34 20.36 -13.26
N ILE A 72 -13.15 20.94 -13.48
CA ILE A 72 -12.41 21.75 -12.50
C ILE A 72 -12.48 23.22 -12.84
N ASP A 73 -12.36 24.08 -11.81
CA ASP A 73 -12.30 25.52 -11.94
C ASP A 73 -10.84 25.99 -11.74
N ALA A 74 -10.01 25.77 -12.77
CA ALA A 74 -8.58 26.06 -12.75
C ALA A 74 -8.18 27.04 -13.86
N GLU A 75 -7.37 28.05 -13.51
CA GLU A 75 -6.72 28.95 -14.46
C GLU A 75 -5.35 28.38 -14.83
N VAL A 76 -5.24 27.79 -16.02
CA VAL A 76 -4.03 27.06 -16.44
C VAL A 76 -3.03 27.99 -17.10
N THR A 77 -1.76 27.94 -16.63
CA THR A 77 -0.61 28.52 -17.30
C THR A 77 0.41 27.41 -17.57
N LEU A 78 0.90 27.35 -18.82
CA LEU A 78 1.86 26.34 -19.25
C LEU A 78 3.26 26.94 -19.32
N TYR A 79 4.23 26.15 -18.92
CA TYR A 79 5.66 26.53 -18.91
C TYR A 79 6.50 25.41 -19.52
N GLN A 80 7.62 25.82 -20.15
CA GLN A 80 8.70 24.92 -20.53
C GLN A 80 9.88 25.15 -19.60
N GLU A 81 10.37 24.09 -18.95
CA GLU A 81 11.56 24.17 -18.11
C GLU A 81 12.81 24.44 -18.94
N GLN A 82 13.71 25.23 -18.37
CA GLN A 82 14.96 25.59 -19.02
C GLN A 82 16.08 24.59 -18.65
N ASN A 83 17.01 24.40 -19.58
CA ASN A 83 18.28 23.69 -19.35
C ASN A 83 18.16 22.25 -18.85
N THR A 84 17.09 21.53 -19.21
CA THR A 84 16.95 20.11 -18.91
C THR A 84 16.65 19.29 -20.14
N SER A 85 17.23 18.09 -20.22
CA SER A 85 16.90 17.05 -21.19
C SER A 85 16.01 15.96 -20.58
N GLU A 86 15.78 16.01 -19.27
CA GLU A 86 14.91 15.08 -18.56
C GLU A 86 13.45 15.30 -18.99
N LEU A 87 12.80 14.20 -19.36
CA LEU A 87 11.39 14.22 -19.72
C LEU A 87 10.56 14.13 -18.45
N ASN A 88 9.91 15.22 -18.08
CA ASN A 88 9.06 15.28 -16.90
C ASN A 88 7.95 16.33 -17.10
N ALA A 89 6.88 16.18 -16.33
CA ALA A 89 5.88 17.20 -16.17
C ALA A 89 5.56 17.35 -14.68
N GLY A 90 5.08 18.52 -14.30
CA GLY A 90 4.67 18.74 -12.91
C GLY A 90 3.71 19.94 -12.82
N ILE A 91 2.93 19.94 -11.75
CA ILE A 91 1.96 21.02 -11.49
C ILE A 91 2.26 21.71 -10.16
N SER A 92 2.12 23.02 -10.16
CA SER A 92 2.09 23.84 -8.95
C SER A 92 0.75 24.53 -8.85
N ILE A 93 0.13 24.48 -7.68
CA ILE A 93 -1.22 24.99 -7.43
C ILE A 93 -1.14 26.18 -6.48
N ILE A 94 -1.66 27.32 -6.92
CA ILE A 94 -1.72 28.55 -6.12
C ILE A 94 -3.17 29.10 -6.16
N GLY A 95 -3.96 28.73 -5.19
CA GLY A 95 -5.39 29.06 -5.20
C GLY A 95 -6.10 28.40 -6.38
N ARG A 96 -6.61 29.20 -7.33
CA ARG A 96 -7.24 28.72 -8.57
C ARG A 96 -6.25 28.59 -9.74
N GLU A 97 -5.02 29.05 -9.58
CA GLU A 97 -4.01 28.97 -10.63
C GLU A 97 -3.36 27.58 -10.65
N ALA A 98 -3.34 26.96 -11.81
CA ALA A 98 -2.66 25.69 -12.10
C ALA A 98 -1.48 25.97 -13.05
N HIS A 99 -0.28 25.93 -12.51
CA HIS A 99 0.97 26.14 -13.26
C HIS A 99 1.56 24.81 -13.64
N VAL A 100 1.40 24.40 -14.92
CA VAL A 100 1.95 23.15 -15.44
C VAL A 100 3.29 23.41 -16.09
N VAL A 101 4.33 22.74 -15.62
CA VAL A 101 5.69 22.83 -16.15
C VAL A 101 5.99 21.56 -16.94
N LEU A 102 6.36 21.70 -18.19
CA LEU A 102 6.80 20.65 -19.08
C LEU A 102 8.34 20.68 -19.18
N SER A 103 8.99 19.55 -19.06
CA SER A 103 10.46 19.42 -19.06
C SER A 103 10.95 18.62 -20.27
N GLY A 104 12.14 18.94 -20.74
CA GLY A 104 12.72 18.30 -21.92
C GLY A 104 11.94 18.58 -23.19
N ARG A 105 11.91 17.63 -24.11
CA ARG A 105 11.29 17.76 -25.44
C ARG A 105 9.86 17.20 -25.52
N LEU A 106 9.08 17.28 -24.47
CA LEU A 106 7.73 16.68 -24.42
C LEU A 106 6.81 17.18 -25.53
N LEU A 107 6.85 18.49 -25.83
CA LEU A 107 6.06 19.10 -26.90
C LEU A 107 6.39 18.61 -28.31
N GLU A 108 7.59 18.06 -28.50
CA GLU A 108 8.05 17.47 -29.78
C GLU A 108 7.82 15.94 -29.83
N LEU A 109 7.93 15.29 -28.67
CA LEU A 109 7.88 13.84 -28.55
C LEU A 109 6.45 13.29 -28.56
N LEU A 110 5.52 14.00 -27.90
CA LEU A 110 4.17 13.52 -27.69
C LEU A 110 3.23 13.94 -28.83
N THR A 111 2.39 13.03 -29.25
CA THR A 111 1.24 13.34 -30.11
C THR A 111 0.23 14.19 -29.35
N GLU A 112 -0.73 14.79 -30.06
CA GLU A 112 -1.78 15.60 -29.41
C GLU A 112 -2.59 14.84 -28.35
N ASN A 113 -2.91 13.56 -28.61
CA ASN A 113 -3.66 12.75 -27.62
C ASN A 113 -2.79 12.35 -26.42
N GLU A 114 -1.51 12.07 -26.63
CA GLU A 114 -0.56 11.80 -25.55
C GLU A 114 -0.33 13.05 -24.69
N LEU A 115 -0.18 14.23 -25.32
CA LEU A 115 -0.07 15.50 -24.59
C LEU A 115 -1.37 15.81 -23.83
N LEU A 116 -2.54 15.52 -24.42
CA LEU A 116 -3.83 15.68 -23.75
C LEU A 116 -3.92 14.73 -22.53
N ALA A 117 -3.43 13.50 -22.65
CA ALA A 117 -3.37 12.55 -21.54
C ALA A 117 -2.45 13.07 -20.42
N LEU A 118 -1.27 13.58 -20.77
CA LEU A 118 -0.32 14.18 -19.82
C LEU A 118 -0.95 15.37 -19.08
N LEU A 119 -1.55 16.30 -19.81
CA LEU A 119 -2.24 17.45 -19.21
C LEU A 119 -3.43 17.02 -18.34
N GLY A 120 -4.11 15.94 -18.72
CA GLY A 120 -5.17 15.31 -17.92
C GLY A 120 -4.64 14.76 -16.61
N HIS A 121 -3.45 14.13 -16.62
CA HIS A 121 -2.76 13.65 -15.43
C HIS A 121 -2.40 14.81 -14.50
N GLU A 122 -1.70 15.83 -15.00
CA GLU A 122 -1.27 16.97 -14.20
C GLU A 122 -2.47 17.72 -13.59
N LEU A 123 -3.51 17.96 -14.37
CA LEU A 123 -4.71 18.64 -13.89
C LEU A 123 -5.56 17.77 -12.95
N ALA A 124 -5.41 16.46 -12.97
CA ALA A 124 -6.02 15.59 -11.98
C ALA A 124 -5.41 15.74 -10.58
N HIS A 125 -4.13 16.14 -10.45
CA HIS A 125 -3.58 16.57 -9.16
C HIS A 125 -4.32 17.79 -8.61
N TYR A 126 -4.67 18.75 -9.44
CA TYR A 126 -5.50 19.90 -9.02
C TYR A 126 -6.87 19.41 -8.52
N LEU A 127 -7.53 18.53 -9.28
CA LEU A 127 -8.80 17.94 -8.86
C LEU A 127 -8.65 17.21 -7.50
N PHE A 128 -7.62 16.39 -7.34
CA PHE A 128 -7.37 15.65 -6.11
C PHE A 128 -7.23 16.54 -4.88
N TYR A 129 -6.50 17.65 -5.02
CA TYR A 129 -6.28 18.60 -3.93
C TYR A 129 -7.44 19.55 -3.67
N THR A 130 -8.41 19.65 -4.59
CA THR A 130 -9.58 20.53 -4.44
C THR A 130 -10.88 19.79 -4.16
N VAL A 131 -10.96 18.51 -4.49
CA VAL A 131 -12.12 17.65 -4.17
C VAL A 131 -12.33 17.58 -2.66
N ASP A 132 -13.55 17.33 -2.22
CA ASP A 132 -13.95 17.26 -0.81
C ASP A 132 -13.56 18.52 0.00
N GLY A 133 -13.56 19.68 -0.64
CA GLY A 133 -13.24 20.96 0.02
C GLY A 133 -11.75 21.14 0.38
N GLY A 134 -10.86 20.38 -0.26
CA GLY A 134 -9.41 20.45 -0.01
C GLY A 134 -8.93 19.49 1.09
N ASP A 135 -9.78 18.58 1.55
CA ASP A 135 -9.45 17.65 2.62
C ASP A 135 -8.23 16.77 2.31
N HIS A 136 -8.02 16.41 1.05
CA HIS A 136 -6.89 15.57 0.63
C HIS A 136 -5.56 16.34 0.64
N GLU A 137 -5.58 17.63 0.38
CA GLU A 137 -4.41 18.52 0.54
C GLU A 137 -4.00 18.61 2.02
N ILE A 138 -4.97 18.81 2.92
CA ILE A 138 -4.75 18.82 4.36
C ILE A 138 -4.19 17.46 4.83
N THR A 139 -4.77 16.36 4.35
CA THR A 139 -4.31 14.99 4.65
C THR A 139 -2.86 14.78 4.25
N THR A 140 -2.49 15.22 3.05
CA THR A 140 -1.11 15.16 2.55
C THR A 140 -0.15 15.90 3.48
N ARG A 141 -0.46 17.13 3.85
CA ARG A 141 0.38 17.93 4.75
C ARG A 141 0.56 17.28 6.13
N ILE A 142 -0.51 16.74 6.70
CA ILE A 142 -0.43 16.03 7.99
C ILE A 142 0.47 14.78 7.85
N ALA A 143 0.25 13.96 6.82
CA ALA A 143 0.99 12.73 6.61
C ALA A 143 2.50 12.99 6.46
N TYR A 144 2.88 13.95 5.62
CA TYR A 144 4.29 14.33 5.45
C TYR A 144 4.89 15.02 6.67
N ALA A 145 4.12 15.81 7.42
CA ALA A 145 4.61 16.42 8.65
C ALA A 145 4.96 15.36 9.71
N ILE A 146 4.15 14.29 9.80
CA ILE A 146 4.42 13.16 10.69
C ILE A 146 5.65 12.37 10.20
N ALA A 147 5.74 12.08 8.90
CA ALA A 147 6.87 11.32 8.33
C ALA A 147 8.23 12.03 8.49
N ASN A 148 8.23 13.35 8.53
CA ASN A 148 9.46 14.15 8.69
C ASN A 148 9.86 14.40 10.16
N ASP A 149 9.13 13.87 11.15
CA ASP A 149 9.56 13.94 12.56
C ASP A 149 10.65 12.88 12.80
N GLU A 150 11.81 13.26 13.31
CA GLU A 150 12.97 12.38 13.56
C GLU A 150 12.66 11.21 14.52
N ARG A 151 11.54 11.27 15.24
CA ARG A 151 11.09 10.22 16.17
C ARG A 151 10.06 9.28 15.55
N THR A 152 9.88 9.40 14.26
CA THR A 152 8.81 8.69 13.53
C THR A 152 9.14 7.22 13.33
N GLU A 153 8.16 6.34 13.58
CA GLU A 153 8.22 4.93 13.27
C GLU A 153 8.01 4.68 11.76
N ASP A 154 8.55 3.58 11.23
CA ASP A 154 8.53 3.24 9.80
C ASP A 154 7.12 3.28 9.17
N MET A 155 6.08 2.90 9.92
CA MET A 155 4.69 2.96 9.44
C MET A 155 4.22 4.37 9.06
N HIS A 156 4.78 5.39 9.70
CA HIS A 156 4.46 6.78 9.41
C HIS A 156 5.20 7.30 8.19
N VAL A 157 6.25 6.62 7.75
CA VAL A 157 6.95 6.88 6.48
C VAL A 157 6.24 6.15 5.35
N GLU A 158 5.85 4.90 5.57
CA GLU A 158 5.16 4.07 4.57
C GLU A 158 3.75 4.60 4.23
N THR A 159 3.02 5.12 5.21
CA THR A 159 1.66 5.64 5.00
C THR A 159 1.60 6.80 3.98
N PRO A 160 2.38 7.90 4.07
CA PRO A 160 2.39 8.95 3.06
C PRO A 160 2.99 8.48 1.73
N ARG A 161 3.94 7.53 1.73
CA ARG A 161 4.44 6.92 0.51
C ARG A 161 3.30 6.27 -0.28
N LEU A 162 2.54 5.37 0.33
CA LEU A 162 1.38 4.74 -0.30
C LEU A 162 0.32 5.76 -0.72
N TYR A 163 0.09 6.79 0.09
CA TYR A 163 -0.84 7.86 -0.26
C TYR A 163 -0.45 8.54 -1.58
N SER A 164 0.85 8.80 -1.77
CA SER A 164 1.38 9.37 -3.02
C SER A 164 1.26 8.40 -4.19
N LEU A 165 1.57 7.10 -4.00
CA LEU A 165 1.43 6.11 -5.05
C LEU A 165 -0.01 6.00 -5.56
N TYR A 166 -0.97 5.98 -4.66
CA TYR A 166 -2.41 5.97 -5.04
C TYR A 166 -2.85 7.29 -5.66
N MET A 167 -2.27 8.44 -5.28
CA MET A 167 -2.54 9.72 -5.91
C MET A 167 -2.10 9.72 -7.37
N GLU A 168 -0.92 9.19 -7.69
CA GLU A 168 -0.45 9.03 -9.06
C GLU A 168 -1.42 8.17 -9.90
N LEU A 169 -1.88 7.06 -9.34
CA LEU A 169 -2.86 6.21 -10.01
C LEU A 169 -4.24 6.90 -10.17
N PHE A 170 -4.61 7.77 -9.24
CA PHE A 170 -5.78 8.63 -9.41
C PHE A 170 -5.59 9.58 -10.59
N CYS A 171 -4.41 10.19 -10.72
CA CYS A 171 -4.08 11.08 -11.82
C CYS A 171 -4.03 10.34 -13.17
N ASP A 172 -3.53 9.11 -13.21
CA ASP A 172 -3.59 8.25 -14.40
C ASP A 172 -5.03 7.96 -14.86
N ARG A 173 -5.96 7.74 -13.91
CA ARG A 173 -7.38 7.63 -14.23
C ARG A 173 -7.94 8.96 -14.75
N GLY A 174 -7.43 10.09 -14.26
CA GLY A 174 -7.72 11.42 -14.78
C GLY A 174 -7.28 11.58 -16.23
N ALA A 175 -6.07 11.14 -16.56
CA ALA A 175 -5.57 11.09 -17.93
C ALA A 175 -6.47 10.25 -18.84
N MET A 176 -6.90 9.07 -18.37
CA MET A 176 -7.87 8.21 -19.09
C MET A 176 -9.21 8.90 -19.30
N GLN A 177 -9.75 9.58 -18.27
CA GLN A 177 -11.02 10.29 -18.39
C GLN A 177 -10.95 11.44 -19.39
N VAL A 178 -9.82 12.12 -19.47
CA VAL A 178 -9.61 13.28 -20.35
C VAL A 178 -9.37 12.84 -21.81
N SER A 179 -8.46 11.90 -22.02
CA SER A 179 -8.09 11.43 -23.35
C SER A 179 -9.12 10.50 -23.97
N GLN A 180 -9.81 9.70 -23.15
CA GLN A 180 -10.70 8.58 -23.52
C GLN A 180 -10.03 7.56 -24.47
N ASP A 181 -8.71 7.51 -24.42
CA ASP A 181 -7.87 6.68 -25.26
C ASP A 181 -6.75 6.03 -24.41
N LYS A 182 -6.97 4.76 -24.05
CA LYS A 182 -6.02 3.97 -23.27
C LYS A 182 -4.63 3.91 -23.93
N GLU A 183 -4.59 3.71 -25.23
CA GLU A 183 -3.33 3.56 -25.95
C GLU A 183 -2.49 4.84 -25.87
N SER A 184 -3.10 6.00 -25.99
CA SER A 184 -2.40 7.28 -25.81
C SER A 184 -1.89 7.48 -24.39
N VAL A 185 -2.63 7.07 -23.35
CA VAL A 185 -2.16 7.16 -21.94
C VAL A 185 -0.97 6.24 -21.71
N LEU A 186 -1.06 4.97 -22.12
CA LEU A 186 0.03 4.00 -21.97
C LEU A 186 1.27 4.42 -22.76
N SER A 187 1.08 4.85 -24.01
CA SER A 187 2.16 5.33 -24.87
C SER A 187 2.86 6.54 -24.26
N CYS A 188 2.10 7.51 -23.72
CA CYS A 188 2.64 8.67 -23.02
C CYS A 188 3.54 8.27 -21.85
N LEU A 189 3.05 7.40 -20.96
CA LEU A 189 3.81 6.90 -19.82
C LEU A 189 5.11 6.22 -20.24
N ILE A 190 5.07 5.37 -21.27
CA ILE A 190 6.25 4.64 -21.77
C ILE A 190 7.25 5.61 -22.41
N LYS A 191 6.77 6.55 -23.23
CA LYS A 191 7.63 7.56 -23.89
C LYS A 191 8.31 8.48 -22.89
N MET A 192 7.61 8.91 -21.85
CA MET A 192 8.19 9.76 -20.81
C MET A 192 9.33 9.05 -20.06
N HIS A 193 9.22 7.75 -19.84
CA HIS A 193 10.25 6.97 -19.16
C HIS A 193 11.42 6.57 -20.04
N THR A 194 11.15 6.30 -21.33
CA THR A 194 12.16 5.74 -22.25
C THR A 194 12.79 6.77 -23.18
N GLY A 195 12.11 7.88 -23.44
CA GLY A 195 12.50 8.88 -24.43
C GLY A 195 12.32 8.41 -25.88
N LEU A 196 11.74 7.23 -26.11
CA LEU A 196 11.53 6.67 -27.44
C LEU A 196 10.37 7.39 -28.15
N ALA A 197 10.55 7.71 -29.43
CA ALA A 197 9.49 8.33 -30.24
C ALA A 197 8.37 7.36 -30.63
N GLN A 198 8.66 6.07 -30.69
CA GLN A 198 7.69 5.01 -30.99
C GLN A 198 7.79 3.90 -29.98
N VAL A 199 6.65 3.47 -29.45
CA VAL A 199 6.53 2.41 -28.44
C VAL A 199 5.39 1.46 -28.82
N ASN A 200 5.47 0.22 -28.34
CA ASN A 200 4.42 -0.78 -28.48
C ASN A 200 3.86 -1.08 -27.09
N THR A 201 2.66 -0.61 -26.82
CA THR A 201 1.99 -0.71 -25.53
C THR A 201 1.64 -2.15 -25.17
N GLU A 202 1.23 -2.97 -26.13
CA GLU A 202 0.91 -4.38 -25.91
C GLU A 202 2.16 -5.19 -25.52
N SER A 203 3.27 -4.95 -26.19
CA SER A 203 4.57 -5.58 -25.84
C SER A 203 5.02 -5.18 -24.44
N TYR A 204 4.83 -3.91 -24.07
CA TYR A 204 5.18 -3.43 -22.73
C TYR A 204 4.28 -4.03 -21.65
N LEU A 205 2.97 -4.18 -21.90
CA LEU A 205 2.07 -4.84 -20.94
C LEU A 205 2.46 -6.31 -20.71
N LYS A 206 2.83 -7.06 -21.75
CA LYS A 206 3.35 -8.44 -21.60
C LYS A 206 4.62 -8.48 -20.75
N GLN A 207 5.55 -7.56 -20.97
CA GLN A 207 6.75 -7.41 -20.14
C GLN A 207 6.39 -7.09 -18.68
N ALA A 208 5.42 -6.22 -18.46
CA ALA A 208 4.93 -5.86 -17.12
C ALA A 208 4.32 -7.07 -16.38
N GLU A 209 3.55 -7.91 -17.08
CA GLU A 209 3.00 -9.16 -16.54
C GLU A 209 4.11 -10.16 -16.17
N GLU A 210 5.18 -10.27 -16.96
CA GLU A 210 6.36 -11.09 -16.62
C GLU A 210 7.03 -10.64 -15.33
N VAL A 211 7.17 -9.32 -15.12
CA VAL A 211 7.73 -8.76 -13.88
C VAL A 211 6.87 -9.15 -12.68
N VAL A 212 5.55 -8.96 -12.75
CA VAL A 212 4.63 -9.27 -11.64
C VAL A 212 4.59 -10.77 -11.34
N SER A 213 4.68 -11.62 -12.37
CA SER A 213 4.69 -13.08 -12.18
C SER A 213 5.93 -13.59 -11.44
N THR A 214 7.03 -12.86 -11.52
CA THR A 214 8.32 -13.21 -10.89
C THR A 214 8.55 -12.54 -9.54
N ALA A 215 8.11 -11.29 -9.40
CA ALA A 215 8.27 -10.50 -8.18
C ALA A 215 6.94 -10.43 -7.44
N ASN A 216 6.81 -11.17 -6.33
CA ASN A 216 5.64 -11.10 -5.46
C ASN A 216 5.80 -9.96 -4.43
N THR A 217 6.16 -8.76 -4.91
CA THR A 217 6.34 -7.55 -4.10
C THR A 217 5.36 -6.47 -4.58
N GLY A 218 5.00 -5.54 -3.68
CA GLY A 218 4.29 -4.33 -4.08
C GLY A 218 5.22 -3.33 -4.80
N SER A 219 4.67 -2.17 -5.15
CA SER A 219 5.46 -1.06 -5.67
C SER A 219 6.50 -0.59 -4.65
N GLU A 220 7.73 -0.41 -5.08
CA GLU A 220 8.87 0.07 -4.27
C GLU A 220 9.16 1.56 -4.52
N GLY A 221 8.44 2.18 -5.44
CA GLY A 221 8.63 3.58 -5.78
C GLY A 221 8.43 4.52 -4.57
N PRO A 222 9.27 5.53 -4.41
CA PRO A 222 9.20 6.42 -3.25
C PRO A 222 8.02 7.40 -3.30
N THR A 223 7.69 7.93 -4.46
CA THR A 223 6.62 8.91 -4.68
C THR A 223 5.69 8.55 -5.84
N HIS A 224 6.19 7.79 -6.81
CA HIS A 224 5.46 7.34 -7.98
C HIS A 224 5.58 5.82 -8.08
N PRO A 225 4.51 5.09 -8.43
CA PRO A 225 4.63 3.68 -8.77
C PRO A 225 5.53 3.52 -9.99
N GLU A 226 6.19 2.39 -10.10
CA GLU A 226 6.95 2.03 -11.29
C GLU A 226 6.03 2.03 -12.53
N ASN A 227 6.61 2.37 -13.67
CA ASN A 227 5.83 2.54 -14.90
C ASN A 227 5.04 1.27 -15.28
N TYR A 228 5.59 0.07 -15.02
CA TYR A 228 4.88 -1.18 -15.27
C TYR A 228 3.64 -1.33 -14.36
N VAL A 229 3.70 -0.88 -13.11
CA VAL A 229 2.55 -0.87 -12.17
C VAL A 229 1.46 0.07 -12.68
N ARG A 230 1.82 1.30 -13.10
CA ARG A 230 0.89 2.30 -13.66
C ARG A 230 0.19 1.76 -14.91
N CYS A 231 0.95 1.18 -15.83
CA CYS A 231 0.40 0.63 -17.08
C CYS A 231 -0.54 -0.56 -16.82
N LEU A 232 -0.18 -1.49 -15.92
CA LEU A 232 -1.05 -2.61 -15.55
C LEU A 232 -2.31 -2.14 -14.81
N ALA A 233 -2.21 -1.16 -13.92
CA ALA A 233 -3.36 -0.58 -13.25
C ALA A 233 -4.37 0.00 -14.24
N LEU A 234 -3.90 0.79 -15.22
CA LEU A 234 -4.73 1.31 -16.30
C LEU A 234 -5.36 0.20 -17.16
N HIS A 235 -4.58 -0.84 -17.45
CA HIS A 235 -5.06 -1.99 -18.22
C HIS A 235 -6.19 -2.71 -17.48
N HIS A 236 -6.04 -3.03 -16.19
CA HIS A 236 -7.06 -3.67 -15.38
C HIS A 236 -8.34 -2.83 -15.26
N TRP A 237 -8.24 -1.52 -15.00
CA TRP A 237 -9.44 -0.67 -14.96
C TRP A 237 -10.17 -0.58 -16.29
N SER A 238 -9.44 -0.60 -17.41
CA SER A 238 -10.03 -0.53 -18.73
C SER A 238 -10.68 -1.85 -19.19
N SER A 239 -10.30 -3.00 -18.58
CA SER A 239 -10.89 -4.30 -18.88
C SER A 239 -12.33 -4.44 -18.37
N GLY A 240 -12.71 -3.63 -17.35
CA GLY A 240 -14.02 -3.71 -16.71
C GLY A 240 -14.23 -4.97 -15.86
N GLU A 241 -13.15 -5.69 -15.51
CA GLU A 241 -13.21 -6.85 -14.63
C GLU A 241 -13.62 -6.46 -13.21
N ALA A 242 -14.43 -7.31 -12.57
CA ALA A 242 -14.98 -7.02 -11.25
C ALA A 242 -13.91 -6.93 -10.14
N ASP A 243 -12.77 -7.62 -10.31
CA ASP A 243 -11.64 -7.66 -9.39
C ASP A 243 -10.51 -6.68 -9.74
N ALA A 244 -10.72 -5.79 -10.73
CA ALA A 244 -9.70 -4.84 -11.18
C ALA A 244 -9.14 -3.99 -10.02
N GLN A 245 -9.98 -3.55 -9.10
CA GLN A 245 -9.54 -2.77 -7.94
C GLN A 245 -8.65 -3.58 -7.01
N ASP A 246 -8.99 -4.84 -6.74
CA ASP A 246 -8.20 -5.73 -5.87
C ASP A 246 -6.85 -6.07 -6.51
N ARG A 247 -6.81 -6.25 -7.85
CA ARG A 247 -5.55 -6.44 -8.59
C ARG A 247 -4.64 -5.23 -8.47
N VAL A 248 -5.20 -4.02 -8.65
CA VAL A 248 -4.43 -2.78 -8.51
C VAL A 248 -3.93 -2.61 -7.07
N GLU A 249 -4.74 -2.93 -6.07
CA GLU A 249 -4.30 -2.87 -4.69
C GLU A 249 -3.13 -3.84 -4.41
N ARG A 250 -3.16 -5.05 -4.96
CA ARG A 250 -2.04 -6.00 -4.89
C ARG A 250 -0.77 -5.48 -5.59
N LEU A 251 -0.90 -4.85 -6.76
CA LEU A 251 0.22 -4.24 -7.46
C LEU A 251 0.90 -3.13 -6.65
N VAL A 252 0.12 -2.32 -5.93
CA VAL A 252 0.65 -1.19 -5.14
C VAL A 252 1.21 -1.66 -3.81
N ARG A 253 0.45 -2.44 -3.06
CA ARG A 253 0.77 -2.78 -1.66
C ARG A 253 1.53 -4.09 -1.50
N GLY A 254 1.49 -4.98 -2.50
CA GLY A 254 2.00 -6.34 -2.37
C GLY A 254 1.33 -7.15 -1.25
N PRO A 255 1.91 -8.28 -0.83
CA PRO A 255 1.46 -9.07 0.31
C PRO A 255 1.59 -8.30 1.62
N LEU A 256 0.86 -8.71 2.67
CA LEU A 256 1.07 -8.17 4.02
C LEU A 256 2.47 -8.55 4.50
N ASP A 257 3.34 -7.55 4.68
CA ASP A 257 4.73 -7.74 5.06
C ASP A 257 5.04 -7.01 6.38
N VAL A 258 5.55 -7.78 7.37
CA VAL A 258 5.95 -7.26 8.68
C VAL A 258 7.04 -6.18 8.60
N ASN A 259 7.85 -6.19 7.54
CA ASN A 259 8.92 -5.23 7.33
C ASN A 259 8.46 -3.94 6.62
N ASN A 260 7.21 -3.90 6.13
CA ASN A 260 6.71 -2.77 5.35
C ASN A 260 5.22 -2.52 5.66
N LEU A 261 4.96 -2.02 6.87
CA LEU A 261 3.62 -1.79 7.39
C LEU A 261 3.26 -0.31 7.33
N ASP A 262 2.18 0.01 6.63
CA ASP A 262 1.48 1.29 6.82
C ASP A 262 0.58 1.25 8.06
N LEU A 263 0.04 2.40 8.45
CA LEU A 263 -0.83 2.58 9.61
C LEU A 263 -1.99 1.56 9.68
N PHE A 264 -2.55 1.15 8.55
CA PHE A 264 -3.69 0.24 8.50
C PHE A 264 -3.25 -1.22 8.49
N ARG A 265 -2.17 -1.55 7.77
CA ARG A 265 -1.60 -2.90 7.76
C ARG A 265 -1.00 -3.29 9.10
N GLN A 266 -0.47 -2.34 9.85
CA GLN A 266 -0.08 -2.59 11.24
C GLN A 266 -1.28 -3.10 12.06
N LYS A 267 -2.44 -2.48 11.89
CA LYS A 267 -3.67 -2.93 12.56
C LYS A 267 -4.14 -4.30 12.08
N GLU A 268 -4.02 -4.58 10.80
CA GLU A 268 -4.34 -5.89 10.21
C GLU A 268 -3.45 -6.99 10.80
N LEU A 269 -2.13 -6.76 10.85
CA LEU A 269 -1.18 -7.71 11.45
C LEU A 269 -1.42 -7.90 12.94
N GLN A 270 -1.74 -6.83 13.68
CA GLN A 270 -2.10 -6.93 15.10
C GLN A 270 -3.34 -7.84 15.32
N LEU A 271 -4.37 -7.68 14.51
CA LEU A 271 -5.58 -8.52 14.60
C LEU A 271 -5.26 -9.97 14.26
N LEU A 272 -4.52 -10.24 13.20
CA LEU A 272 -4.10 -11.58 12.81
C LEU A 272 -3.24 -12.25 13.91
N THR A 273 -2.30 -11.51 14.50
CA THR A 273 -1.46 -12.00 15.62
C THR A 273 -2.30 -12.30 16.85
N ASN A 274 -3.26 -11.43 17.19
CA ASN A 274 -4.16 -11.64 18.30
C ASN A 274 -5.01 -12.91 18.12
N ASP A 275 -5.60 -13.09 16.94
CA ASP A 275 -6.41 -14.26 16.63
C ASP A 275 -5.59 -15.55 16.65
N LEU A 276 -4.34 -15.50 16.16
CA LEU A 276 -3.40 -16.63 16.22
C LEU A 276 -3.03 -16.99 17.66
N LEU A 277 -2.73 -16.01 18.51
CA LEU A 277 -2.47 -16.24 19.94
C LEU A 277 -3.68 -16.85 20.63
N LEU A 278 -4.88 -16.30 20.41
CA LEU A 278 -6.11 -16.84 20.98
C LEU A 278 -6.41 -18.27 20.52
N LEU A 279 -6.06 -18.61 19.28
CA LEU A 279 -6.15 -19.96 18.76
C LEU A 279 -5.16 -20.90 19.48
N ALA A 280 -3.92 -20.45 19.64
CA ALA A 280 -2.87 -21.22 20.31
C ALA A 280 -3.17 -21.51 21.78
N VAL A 281 -3.82 -20.55 22.48
CA VAL A 281 -4.14 -20.69 23.90
C VAL A 281 -5.61 -21.10 24.16
N LYS A 282 -6.31 -21.58 23.14
CA LYS A 282 -7.72 -21.98 23.22
C LYS A 282 -7.97 -23.09 24.25
N PRO A 283 -7.18 -24.19 24.34
CA PRO A 283 -7.36 -25.21 25.36
C PRO A 283 -7.06 -24.67 26.76
N GLN A 284 -7.88 -25.06 27.75
CA GLN A 284 -7.73 -24.59 29.15
C GLN A 284 -6.39 -24.98 29.75
N TRP A 285 -5.90 -26.18 29.45
CA TRP A 285 -4.68 -26.72 30.03
C TRP A 285 -3.40 -25.93 29.66
N ILE A 286 -3.38 -25.25 28.50
CA ILE A 286 -2.22 -24.46 28.06
C ILE A 286 -2.14 -23.10 28.76
N TRP A 287 -3.24 -22.61 29.33
CA TRP A 287 -3.34 -21.27 29.94
C TRP A 287 -2.74 -21.25 31.35
N SER A 288 -1.41 -21.41 31.44
CA SER A 288 -0.66 -21.21 32.67
C SER A 288 -0.35 -19.75 32.98
N THR A 289 0.20 -19.47 34.16
CA THR A 289 0.66 -18.11 34.53
C THR A 289 1.71 -17.58 33.56
N ALA A 290 2.64 -18.44 33.10
CA ALA A 290 3.69 -18.08 32.17
C ALA A 290 3.10 -17.73 30.79
N VAL A 291 2.22 -18.57 30.24
CA VAL A 291 1.55 -18.34 28.97
C VAL A 291 0.66 -17.11 29.02
N ALA A 292 -0.07 -16.88 30.11
CA ALA A 292 -0.86 -15.68 30.29
C ALA A 292 0.01 -14.40 30.33
N ALA A 293 1.16 -14.43 30.95
CA ALA A 293 2.11 -13.33 30.96
C ALA A 293 2.69 -13.05 29.55
N LEU A 294 3.06 -14.09 28.81
CA LEU A 294 3.50 -13.99 27.42
C LEU A 294 2.41 -13.34 26.55
N CYS A 295 1.19 -13.83 26.60
CA CYS A 295 0.08 -13.25 25.81
C CYS A 295 -0.16 -11.77 26.13
N LYS A 296 -0.07 -11.39 27.41
CA LYS A 296 -0.20 -9.98 27.85
C LYS A 296 0.97 -9.10 27.43
N SER A 297 2.15 -9.64 27.18
CA SER A 297 3.27 -8.88 26.62
C SER A 297 3.02 -8.48 25.15
N TYR A 298 2.29 -9.29 24.42
CA TYR A 298 1.82 -8.95 23.05
C TYR A 298 0.61 -8.00 23.09
N PHE A 299 -0.38 -8.34 23.93
CA PHE A 299 -1.65 -7.60 24.04
C PHE A 299 -2.06 -7.49 25.50
N PRO A 300 -1.88 -6.32 26.15
CA PRO A 300 -2.14 -6.14 27.60
C PRO A 300 -3.55 -6.58 28.05
N ASP A 301 -4.54 -6.37 27.20
CA ASP A 301 -5.96 -6.64 27.48
C ASP A 301 -6.45 -8.01 26.96
N ILE A 302 -5.54 -8.88 26.49
CA ILE A 302 -5.92 -10.17 25.93
C ILE A 302 -6.60 -11.06 26.98
N GLN A 303 -7.72 -11.63 26.60
CA GLN A 303 -8.45 -12.60 27.40
C GLN A 303 -8.68 -13.87 26.59
N ARG A 304 -8.42 -15.03 27.20
CA ARG A 304 -8.63 -16.32 26.57
C ARG A 304 -10.10 -16.47 26.14
N THR A 305 -10.32 -16.99 24.97
CA THR A 305 -11.65 -17.31 24.43
C THR A 305 -11.65 -18.64 23.70
N THR A 306 -12.81 -19.29 23.68
CA THR A 306 -13.05 -20.50 22.89
C THR A 306 -13.67 -20.23 21.51
N LYS A 307 -13.95 -18.95 21.20
CA LYS A 307 -14.68 -18.52 20.00
C LYS A 307 -13.81 -18.31 18.76
N VAL A 308 -12.50 -18.49 18.86
CA VAL A 308 -11.58 -18.38 17.72
C VAL A 308 -11.40 -19.75 17.09
N PHE A 309 -11.36 -19.82 15.77
CA PHE A 309 -11.19 -21.02 14.97
C PHE A 309 -10.22 -20.75 13.84
N ALA A 310 -9.42 -21.78 13.47
CA ALA A 310 -8.65 -21.77 12.24
C ALA A 310 -9.61 -22.03 11.06
N ASP A 311 -10.30 -20.98 10.63
CA ASP A 311 -11.21 -21.04 9.48
C ASP A 311 -10.46 -20.88 8.13
N GLU A 312 -11.17 -21.08 7.05
CA GLU A 312 -10.64 -20.91 5.69
C GLU A 312 -10.15 -19.48 5.45
N LYS A 313 -10.86 -18.48 5.98
CA LYS A 313 -10.48 -17.07 5.86
C LYS A 313 -9.12 -16.78 6.50
N MET A 314 -8.87 -17.25 7.72
CA MET A 314 -7.58 -17.08 8.40
C MET A 314 -6.46 -17.74 7.60
N ARG A 315 -6.70 -18.93 7.08
CA ARG A 315 -5.74 -19.68 6.26
C ARG A 315 -5.39 -18.95 4.98
N ASP A 316 -6.39 -18.45 4.25
CA ASP A 316 -6.20 -17.69 3.02
C ASP A 316 -5.47 -16.38 3.29
N THR A 317 -5.85 -15.66 4.36
CA THR A 317 -5.15 -14.45 4.80
C THR A 317 -3.67 -14.71 5.04
N ILE A 318 -3.31 -15.78 5.79
CA ILE A 318 -1.91 -16.14 6.07
C ILE A 318 -1.17 -16.51 4.78
N LYS A 319 -1.79 -17.27 3.90
CA LYS A 319 -1.21 -17.68 2.61
C LYS A 319 -0.85 -16.46 1.73
N GLU A 320 -1.63 -15.41 1.80
CA GLU A 320 -1.42 -14.16 1.03
C GLU A 320 -0.40 -13.22 1.70
N THR A 321 0.16 -13.55 2.87
CA THR A 321 1.21 -12.75 3.51
C THR A 321 2.60 -13.02 2.92
N SER A 322 3.56 -12.12 3.18
CA SER A 322 4.97 -12.34 2.84
C SER A 322 5.57 -13.50 3.62
N GLU A 323 6.69 -14.06 3.13
CA GLU A 323 7.47 -15.05 3.88
C GLU A 323 7.91 -14.50 5.24
N GLY A 324 8.33 -13.23 5.31
CA GLY A 324 8.70 -12.56 6.55
C GLY A 324 7.57 -12.54 7.57
N THR A 325 6.35 -12.27 7.13
CA THR A 325 5.16 -12.30 7.99
C THR A 325 4.82 -13.73 8.44
N ARG A 326 4.86 -14.72 7.55
CA ARG A 326 4.65 -16.13 7.96
C ARG A 326 5.68 -16.58 8.97
N ASN A 327 6.94 -16.20 8.77
CA ASN A 327 8.00 -16.49 9.75
C ASN A 327 7.72 -15.81 11.10
N TYR A 328 7.30 -14.54 11.12
CA TYR A 328 6.90 -13.84 12.33
C TYR A 328 5.76 -14.58 13.06
N LEU A 329 4.71 -15.00 12.37
CA LEU A 329 3.61 -15.75 12.96
C LEU A 329 4.07 -17.12 13.52
N CYS A 330 5.01 -17.79 12.85
CA CYS A 330 5.63 -19.00 13.35
C CYS A 330 6.45 -18.76 14.63
N TYR A 331 7.16 -17.64 14.76
CA TYR A 331 7.86 -17.29 16.01
C TYR A 331 6.86 -17.04 17.14
N VAL A 332 5.75 -16.36 16.90
CA VAL A 332 4.68 -16.18 17.90
C VAL A 332 4.15 -17.52 18.42
N LEU A 333 3.93 -18.47 17.51
CA LEU A 333 3.52 -19.84 17.89
C LEU A 333 4.60 -20.59 18.66
N LEU A 334 5.86 -20.44 18.28
CA LEU A 334 7.00 -21.05 18.97
C LEU A 334 7.14 -20.50 20.39
N ASP A 335 6.94 -19.23 20.60
CA ASP A 335 6.97 -18.59 21.92
C ASP A 335 5.91 -19.23 22.84
N VAL A 336 4.68 -19.41 22.35
CA VAL A 336 3.63 -20.11 23.11
C VAL A 336 4.01 -21.55 23.43
N ALA A 337 4.57 -22.26 22.46
CA ALA A 337 4.95 -23.67 22.61
C ALA A 337 6.06 -23.90 23.64
N ARG A 338 6.85 -22.85 23.96
CA ARG A 338 8.07 -22.98 24.78
C ARG A 338 8.10 -22.13 26.05
N CYS A 339 7.10 -21.29 26.27
CA CYS A 339 7.15 -20.31 27.34
C CYS A 339 7.01 -20.96 28.73
N ASP A 340 6.38 -22.13 28.83
CA ASP A 340 6.17 -22.86 30.08
C ASP A 340 6.85 -24.24 30.04
N SER A 341 8.00 -24.36 30.71
CA SER A 341 8.76 -25.59 30.78
C SER A 341 8.10 -26.71 31.59
N GLU A 342 7.14 -26.38 32.47
CA GLU A 342 6.43 -27.38 33.28
C GLU A 342 5.42 -28.18 32.44
N GLN A 343 5.00 -27.63 31.29
CA GLN A 343 4.09 -28.32 30.35
C GLN A 343 4.82 -29.28 29.38
N GLU A 344 6.15 -29.43 29.52
CA GLU A 344 7.01 -30.25 28.67
C GLU A 344 6.80 -29.97 27.16
N GLU A 345 6.59 -31.04 26.36
CA GLU A 345 6.41 -30.93 24.90
C GLU A 345 4.94 -30.91 24.47
N VAL A 346 3.97 -30.92 25.39
CA VAL A 346 2.52 -30.95 25.05
C VAL A 346 2.07 -29.69 24.29
N PRO A 347 2.46 -28.46 24.68
CA PRO A 347 2.13 -27.25 23.93
C PRO A 347 2.70 -27.27 22.51
N MET A 348 3.89 -27.86 22.32
CA MET A 348 4.49 -28.03 20.99
C MET A 348 3.61 -28.92 20.10
N GLY A 349 3.06 -30.02 20.63
CA GLY A 349 2.13 -30.89 19.91
C GLY A 349 0.89 -30.13 19.44
N HIS A 350 0.31 -29.30 20.29
CA HIS A 350 -0.84 -28.47 19.94
C HIS A 350 -0.50 -27.39 18.88
N VAL A 351 0.64 -26.75 19.00
CA VAL A 351 1.12 -25.79 18.00
C VAL A 351 1.37 -26.45 16.65
N LEU A 352 1.90 -27.68 16.62
CA LEU A 352 2.08 -28.44 15.37
C LEU A 352 0.74 -28.70 14.67
N GLU A 353 -0.34 -29.01 15.39
CA GLU A 353 -1.69 -29.13 14.79
C GLU A 353 -2.16 -27.80 14.17
N ILE A 354 -1.92 -26.67 14.85
CA ILE A 354 -2.28 -25.34 14.33
C ILE A 354 -1.48 -25.00 13.07
N VAL A 355 -0.17 -25.25 13.09
CA VAL A 355 0.73 -25.04 11.96
C VAL A 355 0.27 -25.84 10.74
N GLU A 356 -0.13 -27.11 10.93
CA GLU A 356 -0.68 -27.93 9.86
C GLU A 356 -2.01 -27.39 9.32
N LEU A 357 -2.93 -27.00 10.20
CA LEU A 357 -4.21 -26.41 9.83
C LEU A 357 -4.04 -25.10 9.03
N LEU A 358 -3.04 -24.30 9.35
CA LEU A 358 -2.78 -23.00 8.71
C LEU A 358 -1.83 -23.09 7.50
N GLY A 359 -1.25 -24.28 7.21
CA GLY A 359 -0.34 -24.48 6.09
C GLY A 359 1.05 -23.88 6.27
N LEU A 360 1.51 -23.71 7.53
CA LEU A 360 2.80 -23.11 7.90
C LEU A 360 3.92 -24.13 8.17
N ASN A 361 3.75 -25.38 7.74
CA ASN A 361 4.67 -26.48 8.08
C ASN A 361 6.13 -26.21 7.68
N SER A 362 6.35 -25.70 6.47
CA SER A 362 7.68 -25.47 5.91
C SER A 362 8.44 -24.39 6.70
N GLU A 363 7.78 -23.27 6.94
CA GLU A 363 8.32 -22.13 7.69
C GLU A 363 8.61 -22.53 9.14
N PHE A 364 7.66 -23.20 9.79
CA PHE A 364 7.80 -23.59 11.18
C PHE A 364 8.93 -24.64 11.39
N GLU A 365 9.07 -25.63 10.50
CA GLU A 365 10.18 -26.58 10.55
C GLU A 365 11.54 -25.90 10.38
N THR A 366 11.63 -24.96 9.47
CA THR A 366 12.85 -24.17 9.25
C THR A 366 13.24 -23.40 10.51
N ILE A 367 12.27 -22.77 11.16
CA ILE A 367 12.45 -22.03 12.41
C ILE A 367 12.84 -22.98 13.55
N LEU A 368 12.15 -24.13 13.71
CA LEU A 368 12.51 -25.12 14.74
C LEU A 368 13.95 -25.60 14.62
N ARG A 369 14.39 -25.93 13.39
CA ARG A 369 15.79 -26.34 13.15
C ARG A 369 16.79 -25.26 13.54
N LYS A 370 16.50 -24.03 13.17
CA LYS A 370 17.38 -22.87 13.43
C LYS A 370 17.46 -22.57 14.93
N GLU A 371 16.32 -22.40 15.58
CA GLU A 371 16.25 -21.92 16.97
C GLU A 371 16.63 -23.01 17.99
N LEU A 372 16.30 -24.27 17.71
CA LEU A 372 16.62 -25.39 18.59
C LEU A 372 17.90 -26.10 18.18
N LYS A 373 18.56 -25.67 17.08
CA LYS A 373 19.79 -26.28 16.53
C LYS A 373 19.64 -27.78 16.27
N LEU A 374 18.49 -28.22 15.74
CA LEU A 374 18.14 -29.64 15.55
C LEU A 374 18.53 -30.13 14.17
N GLY A 375 19.11 -31.33 14.14
CA GLY A 375 19.24 -32.11 12.92
C GLY A 375 17.89 -32.73 12.48
N ALA A 376 17.82 -33.25 11.26
CA ALA A 376 16.58 -33.80 10.71
C ALA A 376 16.00 -34.96 11.56
N ARG A 377 16.87 -35.80 12.14
CA ARG A 377 16.46 -36.94 13.01
C ARG A 377 15.89 -36.42 14.34
N GLU A 378 16.53 -35.43 14.94
CA GLU A 378 16.12 -34.86 16.21
C GLU A 378 14.79 -34.08 16.09
N LEU A 379 14.61 -33.35 15.00
CA LEU A 379 13.33 -32.69 14.69
C LEU A 379 12.19 -33.72 14.57
N LYS A 380 12.43 -34.80 13.87
CA LYS A 380 11.42 -35.87 13.74
C LYS A 380 11.06 -36.47 15.11
N GLN A 381 12.07 -36.75 15.95
CA GLN A 381 11.84 -37.27 17.31
C GLN A 381 11.09 -36.26 18.19
N LEU A 382 11.40 -34.97 18.12
CA LEU A 382 10.68 -33.93 18.84
C LEU A 382 9.20 -33.90 18.45
N LYS A 383 8.89 -33.89 17.14
CA LYS A 383 7.51 -33.92 16.65
C LYS A 383 6.76 -35.19 17.13
N GLU A 384 7.39 -36.39 17.05
CA GLU A 384 6.77 -37.63 17.50
C GLU A 384 6.45 -37.60 19.00
N ARG A 385 7.38 -37.10 19.85
CA ARG A 385 7.15 -36.96 21.30
C ARG A 385 6.06 -35.94 21.61
N ALA A 386 6.10 -34.79 20.97
CA ALA A 386 5.14 -33.72 21.17
C ALA A 386 3.70 -34.13 20.80
N MET A 387 3.54 -34.85 19.67
CA MET A 387 2.24 -35.40 19.26
C MET A 387 1.75 -36.50 20.17
N ALA A 388 2.65 -37.38 20.63
CA ALA A 388 2.30 -38.44 21.60
C ALA A 388 1.90 -37.86 22.97
N GLY A 389 2.57 -36.80 23.43
CA GLY A 389 2.20 -36.07 24.64
C GLY A 389 0.81 -35.43 24.55
N LEU A 390 0.53 -34.79 23.43
CA LEU A 390 -0.78 -34.18 23.17
C LEU A 390 -1.90 -35.21 23.11
N ALA A 391 -1.67 -36.38 22.47
CA ALA A 391 -2.66 -37.45 22.39
C ALA A 391 -3.04 -37.95 23.79
N LYS A 392 -2.03 -38.23 24.65
CA LYS A 392 -2.28 -38.64 26.04
C LYS A 392 -3.09 -37.59 26.82
N MET A 393 -2.79 -36.31 26.64
CA MET A 393 -3.53 -35.22 27.31
C MET A 393 -5.00 -35.20 26.87
N LYS A 394 -5.28 -35.41 25.58
CA LYS A 394 -6.65 -35.44 25.03
C LYS A 394 -7.44 -36.68 25.57
N ASP A 395 -6.82 -37.83 25.69
CA ASP A 395 -7.45 -39.06 26.23
C ASP A 395 -7.87 -38.86 27.70
N VAL A 396 -6.98 -38.31 28.54
CA VAL A 396 -7.27 -38.02 29.97
C VAL A 396 -8.42 -36.99 30.09
N SER A 397 -8.46 -36.01 29.22
CA SER A 397 -9.55 -34.98 29.23
C SER A 397 -10.90 -35.57 28.83
N THR A 398 -10.92 -36.61 27.98
CA THR A 398 -12.14 -37.28 27.53
C THR A 398 -12.68 -38.26 28.60
N GLU A 399 -11.81 -38.93 29.30
CA GLU A 399 -12.18 -39.84 30.41
C GLU A 399 -12.74 -39.05 31.61
N SER A 400 -12.21 -37.88 31.92
CA SER A 400 -12.73 -37.02 33.00
C SER A 400 -14.13 -36.43 32.73
N LEU A 401 -14.48 -36.17 31.44
CA LEU A 401 -15.80 -35.70 31.02
C LEU A 401 -16.84 -36.82 30.93
N GLN A 402 -16.44 -38.09 30.88
CA GLN A 402 -17.35 -39.26 30.93
C GLN A 402 -17.61 -39.77 32.36
N ALA A 403 -16.86 -39.29 33.34
CA ALA A 403 -16.96 -39.68 34.75
C ALA A 403 -17.79 -38.67 35.61
N GLU A 404 -18.22 -37.57 35.06
CA GLU A 404 -19.19 -36.63 35.61
C GLU A 404 -20.60 -36.86 34.98
#